data_39c41b09c332a41cd25019732fe38a83
#
_entry.id   39c41b09c332a41cd25019732fe38a83
#
_cell.length_a   1.000
_cell.length_b   1.000
_cell.length_c   1.000
_cell.angle_alpha   90.00
_cell.angle_beta   90.00
_cell.angle_gamma   90.00
#
_symmetry.space_group_name_H-M   'P 1'
#
loop_
_entity.id
_entity.type
_entity.pdbx_description
1 polymer ?
#
loop_
_entity_poly.entity_id
_entity_poly.type
_entity_poly.pdbx_seq_one_letter_code
_entity_poly.pdbx_strand_id
1 'polypeptide(L)'
;MFLTTLKTTPPLQTLLLAILALLTLSTTASPLPQLRPRALPPNLVPPPSSLPPPPSGLVLKRVLLGLGTQNYTCASASSAVIPKSNGALATLHDLTPLLLPVKPITAAAALAPLVPPLALARAAESSYTTAASILGLPSSGTHFFDSAGVPNFVLNGGVDVFRGKVIARTPAVVPAGGSAAPAVDWLVLGDAGGSRGSLVGGVVYRVWTAGGVAPRTCEGVQGEVGVGYAAVYWVYGKPSGDDDDD
;
A
#
# COMPACT_ATOMS: atom_id res chain seq x y z
N MET A 1 -55.74 -61.09 10.43
CA MET A 1 -55.20 -60.54 11.68
C MET A 1 -53.90 -59.85 11.33
N PHE A 2 -53.95 -58.56 10.99
CA PHE A 2 -52.77 -57.77 10.57
C PHE A 2 -52.38 -56.93 11.75
N LEU A 3 -51.19 -57.17 12.29
CA LEU A 3 -50.50 -56.28 13.29
C LEU A 3 -49.82 -55.15 12.58
N THR A 4 -50.29 -53.94 12.77
CA THR A 4 -49.62 -52.68 12.37
C THR A 4 -48.70 -52.26 13.47
N THR A 5 -47.38 -52.25 13.21
CA THR A 5 -46.36 -51.71 14.09
C THR A 5 -46.33 -50.17 13.97
N LEU A 6 -46.73 -49.47 15.06
CA LEU A 6 -46.55 -48.01 15.17
C LEU A 6 -45.04 -47.70 15.31
N LYS A 7 -44.50 -46.93 14.35
CA LYS A 7 -43.19 -46.27 14.49
C LYS A 7 -43.37 -45.07 15.42
N THR A 8 -42.83 -45.16 16.61
CA THR A 8 -42.73 -44.03 17.56
C THR A 8 -41.62 -43.09 17.10
N THR A 9 -41.97 -41.86 16.70
CA THR A 9 -41.03 -40.77 16.49
C THR A 9 -40.56 -40.24 17.85
N PRO A 10 -39.26 -39.95 18.03
CA PRO A 10 -38.78 -39.42 19.31
C PRO A 10 -39.35 -38.00 19.53
N PRO A 11 -39.64 -37.61 20.79
CA PRO A 11 -40.20 -36.32 21.10
C PRO A 11 -39.22 -35.21 20.75
N LEU A 12 -39.76 -34.10 20.28
CA LEU A 12 -39.01 -32.91 19.80
C LEU A 12 -37.94 -32.41 20.78
N GLN A 13 -38.12 -32.62 22.08
CA GLN A 13 -37.17 -32.30 23.15
C GLN A 13 -35.86 -33.12 23.11
N THR A 14 -35.91 -34.39 22.70
CA THR A 14 -34.69 -35.21 22.58
C THR A 14 -33.84 -34.82 21.36
N LEU A 15 -34.49 -34.31 20.30
CA LEU A 15 -33.77 -33.81 19.13
C LEU A 15 -33.06 -32.46 19.43
N LEU A 16 -33.69 -31.59 20.24
CA LEU A 16 -33.14 -30.29 20.63
C LEU A 16 -31.91 -30.45 21.54
N LEU A 17 -31.92 -31.43 22.45
CA LEU A 17 -30.80 -31.74 23.33
C LEU A 17 -29.61 -32.34 22.57
N ALA A 18 -29.83 -33.13 21.54
CA ALA A 18 -28.80 -33.68 20.68
C ALA A 18 -28.10 -32.61 19.83
N ILE A 19 -28.83 -31.60 19.35
CA ILE A 19 -28.28 -30.48 18.58
C ILE A 19 -27.45 -29.54 19.50
N LEU A 20 -27.89 -29.34 20.74
CA LEU A 20 -27.15 -28.50 21.70
C LEU A 20 -25.83 -29.15 22.16
N ALA A 21 -25.78 -30.48 22.24
CA ALA A 21 -24.57 -31.23 22.60
C ALA A 21 -23.52 -31.23 21.46
N LEU A 22 -23.93 -31.08 20.19
CA LEU A 22 -22.99 -30.94 19.08
C LEU A 22 -22.33 -29.57 18.99
N LEU A 23 -22.92 -28.54 19.58
CA LEU A 23 -22.41 -27.17 19.58
C LEU A 23 -21.33 -26.91 20.64
N THR A 24 -21.08 -27.86 21.55
CA THR A 24 -20.04 -27.76 22.58
C THR A 24 -18.73 -28.48 22.24
N LEU A 25 -18.53 -28.90 20.97
CA LEU A 25 -17.21 -29.28 20.53
C LEU A 25 -16.34 -28.02 20.55
N SER A 26 -15.62 -27.85 21.65
CA SER A 26 -14.57 -26.85 21.78
C SER A 26 -13.57 -27.08 20.66
N THR A 27 -13.67 -26.31 19.61
CA THR A 27 -12.60 -26.17 18.65
C THR A 27 -11.42 -25.60 19.41
N THR A 28 -10.49 -26.42 19.81
CA THR A 28 -9.15 -25.97 20.15
C THR A 28 -8.60 -25.34 18.87
N ALA A 29 -8.78 -24.02 18.74
CA ALA A 29 -8.15 -23.25 17.70
C ALA A 29 -6.65 -23.40 17.92
N SER A 30 -6.01 -24.30 17.16
CA SER A 30 -4.56 -24.30 17.06
C SER A 30 -4.17 -22.90 16.65
N PRO A 31 -3.23 -22.24 17.37
CA PRO A 31 -2.76 -20.92 16.94
C PRO A 31 -2.27 -21.09 15.51
N LEU A 32 -2.86 -20.28 14.61
CA LEU A 32 -2.41 -20.22 13.22
C LEU A 32 -0.90 -19.97 13.27
N PRO A 33 -0.09 -20.74 12.54
CA PRO A 33 1.33 -20.49 12.49
C PRO A 33 1.50 -19.02 12.09
N GLN A 34 2.12 -18.24 12.96
CA GLN A 34 2.49 -16.87 12.64
C GLN A 34 3.43 -16.97 11.43
N LEU A 35 2.93 -16.57 10.27
CA LEU A 35 3.75 -16.44 9.08
C LEU A 35 4.82 -15.39 9.42
N ARG A 36 6.03 -15.87 9.76
CA ARG A 36 7.18 -14.98 9.89
C ARG A 36 7.27 -14.18 8.59
N PRO A 37 7.46 -12.86 8.66
CA PRO A 37 7.66 -12.06 7.47
C PRO A 37 8.78 -12.69 6.64
N ARG A 38 8.42 -13.26 5.49
CA ARG A 38 9.41 -13.87 4.60
C ARG A 38 10.29 -12.75 4.08
N ALA A 39 11.60 -12.88 4.27
CA ALA A 39 12.57 -11.94 3.71
C ALA A 39 12.32 -11.77 2.21
N LEU A 40 12.27 -10.51 1.77
CA LEU A 40 12.10 -10.20 0.35
C LEU A 40 13.33 -10.65 -0.43
N PRO A 41 13.18 -11.17 -1.65
CA PRO A 41 14.30 -11.56 -2.47
C PRO A 41 15.28 -10.40 -2.67
N PRO A 42 16.59 -10.58 -2.47
CA PRO A 42 17.58 -9.51 -2.53
C PRO A 42 17.72 -8.89 -3.93
N ASN A 43 17.29 -9.58 -4.96
CA ASN A 43 17.27 -9.13 -6.36
C ASN A 43 15.96 -8.43 -6.77
N LEU A 44 15.02 -8.24 -5.85
CA LEU A 44 13.87 -7.40 -6.06
C LEU A 44 14.30 -5.94 -5.85
N VAL A 45 14.55 -5.22 -6.92
CA VAL A 45 15.06 -3.84 -6.92
C VAL A 45 14.07 -2.90 -7.61
N PRO A 46 14.14 -1.58 -7.34
CA PRO A 46 13.34 -0.61 -8.07
C PRO A 46 13.63 -0.69 -9.58
N PRO A 47 12.68 -0.27 -10.43
CA PRO A 47 12.90 -0.29 -11.86
C PRO A 47 14.11 0.56 -12.26
N PRO A 48 14.83 0.18 -13.33
CA PRO A 48 15.92 0.99 -13.87
C PRO A 48 15.42 2.39 -14.20
N SER A 49 16.15 3.40 -13.74
CA SER A 49 15.85 4.81 -13.99
C SER A 49 17.11 5.65 -13.77
N SER A 50 17.02 6.96 -13.97
CA SER A 50 18.09 7.90 -13.61
C SER A 50 18.19 8.19 -12.11
N LEU A 51 17.32 7.58 -11.27
CA LEU A 51 17.42 7.70 -9.82
C LEU A 51 18.61 6.89 -9.31
N PRO A 52 19.29 7.36 -8.24
CA PRO A 52 20.41 6.61 -7.64
C PRO A 52 19.92 5.24 -7.15
N PRO A 53 20.76 4.20 -7.21
CA PRO A 53 20.43 2.87 -6.69
C PRO A 53 20.25 2.91 -5.15
N PRO A 54 19.58 1.91 -4.57
CA PRO A 54 19.50 1.79 -3.12
C PRO A 54 20.89 1.74 -2.48
N PRO A 55 21.10 2.47 -1.37
CA PRO A 55 22.38 2.45 -0.66
C PRO A 55 22.74 1.03 -0.21
N SER A 56 24.06 0.72 -0.26
CA SER A 56 24.58 -0.53 0.31
C SER A 56 24.28 -0.61 1.81
N GLY A 57 24.01 -1.81 2.31
CA GLY A 57 23.67 -2.03 3.72
C GLY A 57 22.19 -1.81 4.07
N LEU A 58 21.38 -1.30 3.16
CA LEU A 58 19.93 -1.30 3.32
C LEU A 58 19.30 -2.50 2.63
N VAL A 59 18.23 -3.00 3.21
CA VAL A 59 17.43 -4.11 2.64
C VAL A 59 16.02 -3.62 2.32
N LEU A 60 15.43 -4.22 1.31
CA LEU A 60 14.03 -3.95 0.98
C LEU A 60 13.12 -4.46 2.11
N LYS A 61 12.32 -3.57 2.69
CA LYS A 61 11.38 -3.87 3.77
C LYS A 61 9.98 -4.13 3.25
N ARG A 62 9.51 -3.29 2.30
CA ARG A 62 8.15 -3.35 1.73
C ARG A 62 8.16 -2.85 0.29
N VAL A 63 7.23 -3.40 -0.49
CA VAL A 63 6.75 -2.78 -1.72
C VAL A 63 5.29 -2.43 -1.49
N LEU A 64 4.94 -1.15 -1.59
CA LEU A 64 3.62 -0.65 -1.23
C LEU A 64 2.97 0.04 -2.42
N LEU A 65 1.65 -0.12 -2.56
CA LEU A 65 0.82 0.78 -3.35
C LEU A 65 0.35 1.93 -2.46
N GLY A 66 0.72 3.16 -2.80
CA GLY A 66 0.07 4.35 -2.26
C GLY A 66 -1.09 4.73 -3.16
N LEU A 67 -2.27 4.90 -2.57
CA LEU A 67 -3.48 5.28 -3.27
C LEU A 67 -4.19 6.40 -2.52
N GLY A 68 -4.40 7.55 -3.16
CA GLY A 68 -4.96 8.72 -2.52
C GLY A 68 -4.90 9.98 -3.38
N THR A 69 -4.52 11.11 -2.79
CA THR A 69 -4.46 12.41 -3.47
C THR A 69 -3.09 13.07 -3.33
N GLN A 70 -2.65 13.69 -4.43
CA GLN A 70 -1.62 14.74 -4.39
C GLN A 70 -2.34 16.07 -4.18
N ASN A 71 -1.91 16.83 -3.17
CA ASN A 71 -2.64 18.03 -2.73
C ASN A 71 -1.93 19.31 -3.17
N TYR A 72 -2.74 20.30 -3.49
CA TYR A 72 -2.31 21.62 -3.99
C TYR A 72 -3.12 22.70 -3.34
N THR A 73 -2.59 23.92 -3.32
CA THR A 73 -3.29 25.12 -2.84
C THR A 73 -3.35 26.16 -3.95
N CYS A 74 -4.55 26.69 -4.17
CA CYS A 74 -4.86 27.79 -5.06
C CYS A 74 -5.14 29.05 -4.25
N ALA A 75 -4.29 30.07 -4.35
CA ALA A 75 -4.44 31.33 -3.61
C ALA A 75 -5.68 32.11 -4.06
N SER A 76 -6.08 32.01 -5.33
CA SER A 76 -7.30 32.57 -5.88
C SER A 76 -7.77 31.78 -7.10
N ALA A 77 -9.06 31.91 -7.44
CA ALA A 77 -9.70 31.26 -8.59
C ALA A 77 -9.38 31.98 -9.90
N SER A 78 -8.12 32.07 -10.28
CA SER A 78 -7.65 32.83 -11.44
C SER A 78 -6.80 31.95 -12.36
N SER A 79 -6.99 32.11 -13.66
CA SER A 79 -6.16 31.47 -14.70
C SER A 79 -4.68 31.93 -14.68
N ALA A 80 -4.38 33.06 -14.02
CA ALA A 80 -3.03 33.57 -13.85
C ALA A 80 -2.30 32.92 -12.65
N VAL A 81 -3.00 32.18 -11.77
CA VAL A 81 -2.46 31.55 -10.58
C VAL A 81 -2.16 30.10 -10.88
N ILE A 82 -0.94 29.66 -10.51
CA ILE A 82 -0.50 28.28 -10.63
C ILE A 82 -0.67 27.58 -9.27
N PRO A 83 -1.29 26.39 -9.22
CA PRO A 83 -1.41 25.62 -7.99
C PRO A 83 -0.04 25.30 -7.36
N LYS A 84 0.08 25.48 -6.05
CA LYS A 84 1.29 25.12 -5.29
C LYS A 84 1.06 23.81 -4.58
N SER A 85 1.98 22.84 -4.76
CA SER A 85 1.93 21.57 -4.02
C SER A 85 2.04 21.84 -2.51
N ASN A 86 1.12 21.25 -1.74
CA ASN A 86 1.13 21.26 -0.27
C ASN A 86 1.17 19.86 0.32
N GLY A 87 1.51 18.85 -0.49
CA GLY A 87 1.77 17.50 -0.03
C GLY A 87 0.93 16.42 -0.69
N ALA A 88 0.72 15.34 0.03
CA ALA A 88 -0.07 14.19 -0.39
C ALA A 88 -0.75 13.56 0.82
N LEU A 89 -1.83 12.84 0.57
CA LEU A 89 -2.46 11.95 1.53
C LEU A 89 -2.81 10.65 0.82
N ALA A 90 -2.27 9.52 1.32
CA ALA A 90 -2.54 8.22 0.72
C ALA A 90 -2.59 7.11 1.78
N THR A 91 -3.45 6.13 1.55
CA THR A 91 -3.36 4.84 2.21
C THR A 91 -2.31 3.99 1.51
N LEU A 92 -1.48 3.32 2.30
CA LEU A 92 -0.45 2.41 1.82
C LEU A 92 -0.94 0.97 1.93
N HIS A 93 -0.88 0.24 0.83
CA HIS A 93 -1.31 -1.15 0.74
C HIS A 93 -0.12 -2.04 0.38
N ASP A 94 0.02 -3.18 1.06
CA ASP A 94 1.15 -4.09 0.83
C ASP A 94 0.99 -4.84 -0.49
N LEU A 95 1.90 -4.58 -1.43
CA LEU A 95 2.02 -5.31 -2.70
C LEU A 95 2.87 -6.57 -2.57
N THR A 96 3.57 -6.74 -1.48
CA THR A 96 4.49 -7.86 -1.26
C THR A 96 3.81 -9.22 -1.49
N PRO A 97 2.58 -9.47 -0.97
CA PRO A 97 1.89 -10.73 -1.20
C PRO A 97 1.55 -10.99 -2.67
N LEU A 98 1.35 -9.93 -3.45
CA LEU A 98 1.07 -10.04 -4.89
C LEU A 98 2.34 -10.34 -5.70
N LEU A 99 3.48 -9.80 -5.30
CA LEU A 99 4.74 -9.88 -6.05
C LEU A 99 5.55 -11.14 -5.71
N LEU A 100 5.53 -11.61 -4.46
CA LEU A 100 6.35 -12.74 -4.01
C LEU A 100 6.04 -14.09 -4.66
N PRO A 101 4.76 -14.45 -4.95
CA PRO A 101 4.45 -15.73 -5.58
C PRO A 101 4.87 -15.81 -7.05
N VAL A 102 5.08 -14.65 -7.70
CA VAL A 102 5.32 -14.58 -9.14
C VAL A 102 6.77 -14.94 -9.46
N LYS A 103 6.94 -16.02 -10.21
CA LYS A 103 8.26 -16.46 -10.69
C LYS A 103 8.23 -16.59 -12.22
N PRO A 104 9.29 -16.18 -12.94
CA PRO A 104 10.50 -15.56 -12.41
C PRO A 104 10.25 -14.16 -11.85
N ILE A 105 11.16 -13.63 -11.04
CA ILE A 105 11.05 -12.32 -10.38
C ILE A 105 10.89 -11.17 -11.38
N THR A 106 11.33 -11.35 -12.62
CA THR A 106 11.12 -10.43 -13.74
C THR A 106 9.64 -10.25 -14.06
N ALA A 107 8.81 -11.29 -13.88
CA ALA A 107 7.37 -11.19 -14.08
C ALA A 107 6.71 -10.38 -12.95
N ALA A 108 7.17 -10.48 -11.71
CA ALA A 108 6.72 -9.63 -10.61
C ALA A 108 7.04 -8.14 -10.90
N ALA A 109 8.26 -7.86 -11.38
CA ALA A 109 8.65 -6.52 -11.80
C ALA A 109 7.81 -5.98 -12.97
N ALA A 110 7.33 -6.86 -13.86
CA ALA A 110 6.45 -6.49 -14.95
C ALA A 110 5.01 -6.20 -14.51
N LEU A 111 4.54 -6.77 -13.40
CA LEU A 111 3.20 -6.50 -12.85
C LEU A 111 3.13 -5.19 -12.08
N ALA A 112 4.19 -4.82 -11.37
CA ALA A 112 4.21 -3.63 -10.53
C ALA A 112 3.76 -2.33 -11.24
N PRO A 113 4.17 -2.05 -12.49
CA PRO A 113 3.76 -0.85 -13.21
C PRO A 113 2.28 -0.81 -13.61
N LEU A 114 1.62 -1.96 -13.65
CA LEU A 114 0.21 -2.04 -14.04
C LEU A 114 -0.75 -1.74 -12.88
N VAL A 115 -0.28 -1.89 -11.65
CA VAL A 115 -1.12 -1.75 -10.45
C VAL A 115 -1.59 -0.31 -10.22
N PRO A 116 -0.73 0.73 -10.25
CA PRO A 116 -1.17 2.09 -9.98
C PRO A 116 -2.25 2.62 -10.92
N PRO A 117 -2.13 2.52 -12.25
CA PRO A 117 -3.17 3.01 -13.14
C PRO A 117 -4.49 2.24 -12.97
N LEU A 118 -4.44 0.92 -12.73
CA LEU A 118 -5.63 0.12 -12.46
C LEU A 118 -6.29 0.53 -11.15
N ALA A 119 -5.53 0.69 -10.07
CA ALA A 119 -6.04 1.11 -8.77
C ALA A 119 -6.67 2.51 -8.83
N LEU A 120 -6.01 3.45 -9.53
CA LEU A 120 -6.53 4.80 -9.70
C LEU A 120 -7.82 4.84 -10.52
N ALA A 121 -7.91 4.07 -11.59
CA ALA A 121 -9.14 3.95 -12.38
C ALA A 121 -10.30 3.39 -11.54
N ARG A 122 -10.06 2.38 -10.73
CA ARG A 122 -11.05 1.82 -9.81
C ARG A 122 -11.47 2.79 -8.72
N ALA A 123 -10.54 3.59 -8.21
CA ALA A 123 -10.84 4.62 -7.21
C ALA A 123 -11.74 5.73 -7.76
N ALA A 124 -11.60 6.07 -9.04
CA ALA A 124 -12.48 7.03 -9.70
C ALA A 124 -13.93 6.53 -9.83
N GLU A 125 -14.13 5.20 -9.91
CA GLU A 125 -15.46 4.58 -10.01
C GLU A 125 -16.15 4.40 -8.65
N SER A 126 -15.39 4.37 -7.54
CA SER A 126 -15.95 4.05 -6.21
C SER A 126 -15.34 4.91 -5.09
N SER A 127 -14.26 4.44 -4.50
CA SER A 127 -13.45 5.15 -3.51
C SER A 127 -12.06 4.53 -3.43
N TYR A 128 -11.10 5.26 -2.88
CA TYR A 128 -9.73 4.76 -2.70
C TYR A 128 -9.68 3.50 -1.84
N THR A 129 -10.49 3.42 -0.78
CA THR A 129 -10.56 2.25 0.10
C THR A 129 -11.16 1.04 -0.60
N THR A 130 -12.25 1.25 -1.34
CA THR A 130 -12.93 0.17 -2.08
C THR A 130 -12.04 -0.36 -3.21
N ALA A 131 -11.33 0.51 -3.94
CA ALA A 131 -10.43 0.10 -5.02
C ALA A 131 -9.34 -0.86 -4.53
N ALA A 132 -8.72 -0.56 -3.38
CA ALA A 132 -7.70 -1.43 -2.79
C ALA A 132 -8.29 -2.76 -2.29
N SER A 133 -9.50 -2.74 -1.73
CA SER A 133 -10.21 -3.96 -1.30
C SER A 133 -10.55 -4.87 -2.47
N ILE A 134 -10.95 -4.32 -3.62
CA ILE A 134 -11.20 -5.09 -4.85
C ILE A 134 -9.92 -5.79 -5.32
N LEU A 135 -8.75 -5.17 -5.13
CA LEU A 135 -7.46 -5.76 -5.46
C LEU A 135 -6.98 -6.75 -4.38
N GLY A 136 -7.71 -6.92 -3.29
CA GLY A 136 -7.34 -7.81 -2.18
C GLY A 136 -6.06 -7.40 -1.45
N LEU A 137 -5.69 -6.11 -1.50
CA LEU A 137 -4.46 -5.60 -0.91
C LEU A 137 -4.67 -5.17 0.55
N PRO A 138 -3.94 -5.75 1.52
CA PRO A 138 -4.04 -5.34 2.91
C PRO A 138 -3.52 -3.93 3.12
N SER A 139 -4.18 -3.15 3.98
CA SER A 139 -3.67 -1.85 4.43
C SER A 139 -2.44 -2.06 5.31
N SER A 140 -1.38 -1.33 5.04
CA SER A 140 -0.08 -1.39 5.75
C SER A 140 0.27 -0.10 6.47
N GLY A 141 -0.44 1.00 6.18
CA GLY A 141 -0.15 2.28 6.80
C GLY A 141 -0.65 3.48 6.01
N THR A 142 -0.05 4.63 6.29
CA THR A 142 -0.43 5.91 5.69
C THR A 142 0.79 6.70 5.24
N HIS A 143 0.61 7.51 4.19
CA HIS A 143 1.55 8.53 3.74
C HIS A 143 0.87 9.88 3.76
N PHE A 144 1.50 10.84 4.42
CA PHE A 144 1.00 12.23 4.53
C PHE A 144 2.18 13.19 4.71
N PHE A 145 1.87 14.49 4.61
CA PHE A 145 2.83 15.55 4.92
C PHE A 145 2.45 16.19 6.25
N ASP A 146 3.42 16.39 7.14
CA ASP A 146 3.20 17.11 8.39
C ASP A 146 3.13 18.63 8.16
N SER A 147 2.86 19.39 9.23
CA SER A 147 2.74 20.84 9.17
C SER A 147 4.03 21.57 8.75
N ALA A 148 5.17 20.89 8.81
CA ALA A 148 6.45 21.39 8.31
C ALA A 148 6.70 21.04 6.83
N GLY A 149 5.73 20.37 6.17
CA GLY A 149 5.85 19.94 4.79
C GLY A 149 6.77 18.73 4.59
N VAL A 150 7.04 17.97 5.67
CA VAL A 150 7.86 16.76 5.60
C VAL A 150 6.98 15.56 5.25
N PRO A 151 7.31 14.79 4.19
CA PRO A 151 6.61 13.56 3.87
C PRO A 151 6.87 12.48 4.93
N ASN A 152 5.79 11.92 5.47
CA ASN A 152 5.81 10.85 6.46
C ASN A 152 5.21 9.57 5.89
N PHE A 153 5.78 8.43 6.24
CA PHE A 153 5.26 7.09 6.01
C PHE A 153 5.15 6.41 7.37
N VAL A 154 3.94 6.11 7.79
CA VAL A 154 3.65 5.44 9.05
C VAL A 154 3.18 4.03 8.76
N LEU A 155 3.98 3.04 9.13
CA LEU A 155 3.78 1.62 8.84
C LEU A 155 3.67 0.81 10.13
N ASN A 156 3.12 -0.40 10.02
CA ASN A 156 3.05 -1.36 11.14
C ASN A 156 2.43 -0.76 12.40
N GLY A 157 1.32 -0.03 12.27
CA GLY A 157 0.67 0.62 13.41
C GLY A 157 1.51 1.72 14.08
N GLY A 158 2.50 2.30 13.38
CA GLY A 158 3.37 3.36 13.90
C GLY A 158 4.68 2.87 14.52
N VAL A 159 4.96 1.58 14.47
CA VAL A 159 6.27 1.02 14.88
C VAL A 159 7.37 1.51 13.94
N ASP A 160 7.14 1.44 12.63
CA ASP A 160 8.05 1.95 11.62
C ASP A 160 7.53 3.30 11.10
N VAL A 161 8.33 4.34 11.25
CA VAL A 161 8.03 5.67 10.72
C VAL A 161 9.22 6.16 9.92
N PHE A 162 8.96 6.54 8.66
CA PHE A 162 9.95 7.21 7.83
C PHE A 162 9.54 8.67 7.63
N ARG A 163 10.46 9.59 7.92
CA ARG A 163 10.35 11.02 7.62
C ARG A 163 11.32 11.36 6.52
N GLY A 164 10.81 11.79 5.38
CA GLY A 164 11.60 11.90 4.16
C GLY A 164 11.95 13.32 3.74
N LYS A 165 13.01 13.43 2.93
CA LYS A 165 13.31 14.60 2.10
C LYS A 165 13.69 14.13 0.71
N VAL A 166 13.26 14.87 -0.31
CA VAL A 166 13.61 14.52 -1.70
C VAL A 166 15.13 14.67 -1.89
N ILE A 167 15.78 13.60 -2.34
CA ILE A 167 17.22 13.60 -2.68
C ILE A 167 17.46 13.46 -4.18
N ALA A 168 16.52 12.87 -4.92
CA ALA A 168 16.56 12.81 -6.39
C ALA A 168 15.14 12.70 -6.96
N ARG A 169 14.98 13.17 -8.21
CA ARG A 169 13.73 13.03 -8.99
C ARG A 169 14.04 12.85 -10.47
N THR A 170 13.10 12.24 -11.16
CA THR A 170 13.11 12.09 -12.63
C THR A 170 11.68 12.10 -13.14
N PRO A 171 11.40 12.54 -14.35
CA PRO A 171 10.06 12.43 -14.93
C PRO A 171 9.53 11.00 -14.86
N ALA A 172 8.21 10.87 -14.72
CA ALA A 172 7.56 9.58 -14.71
C ALA A 172 7.82 8.83 -16.03
N VAL A 173 8.21 7.56 -15.91
CA VAL A 173 8.36 6.68 -17.08
C VAL A 173 6.99 6.08 -17.39
N VAL A 174 6.53 6.25 -18.64
CA VAL A 174 5.31 5.59 -19.12
C VAL A 174 5.67 4.16 -19.52
N PRO A 175 5.02 3.13 -18.95
CA PRO A 175 5.25 1.76 -19.37
C PRO A 175 4.95 1.57 -20.86
N ALA A 176 5.70 0.72 -21.54
CA ALA A 176 5.43 0.38 -22.94
C ALA A 176 4.00 -0.16 -23.08
N GLY A 177 3.19 0.44 -23.97
CA GLY A 177 1.78 0.11 -24.14
C GLY A 177 0.82 0.74 -23.12
N GLY A 178 1.33 1.53 -22.16
CA GLY A 178 0.53 2.28 -21.19
C GLY A 178 -0.03 3.58 -21.79
N SER A 179 -1.12 4.09 -21.21
CA SER A 179 -1.62 5.43 -21.53
C SER A 179 -0.61 6.48 -21.05
N ALA A 180 -0.31 7.46 -21.91
CA ALA A 180 0.54 8.61 -21.59
C ALA A 180 -0.17 9.64 -20.69
N ALA A 181 -1.09 9.21 -19.82
CA ALA A 181 -1.74 10.10 -18.88
C ALA A 181 -0.69 10.77 -17.96
N PRO A 182 -0.79 12.08 -17.74
CA PRO A 182 0.16 12.80 -16.90
C PRO A 182 0.26 12.16 -15.52
N ALA A 183 1.49 11.96 -15.05
CA ALA A 183 1.77 11.41 -13.73
C ALA A 183 2.85 12.23 -13.03
N VAL A 184 2.80 12.30 -11.70
CA VAL A 184 3.83 12.97 -10.91
C VAL A 184 5.18 12.27 -11.03
N ASP A 185 6.27 13.01 -10.91
CA ASP A 185 7.64 12.52 -11.04
C ASP A 185 7.92 11.29 -10.16
N TRP A 186 8.82 10.44 -10.64
CA TRP A 186 9.50 9.47 -9.80
C TRP A 186 10.52 10.17 -8.93
N LEU A 187 10.73 9.68 -7.72
CA LEU A 187 11.66 10.31 -6.79
C LEU A 187 12.22 9.32 -5.76
N VAL A 188 13.34 9.72 -5.16
CA VAL A 188 13.90 9.08 -3.98
C VAL A 188 13.81 10.05 -2.82
N LEU A 189 13.31 9.56 -1.71
CA LEU A 189 13.34 10.23 -0.42
C LEU A 189 14.43 9.59 0.45
N GLY A 190 15.33 10.41 0.99
CA GLY A 190 16.25 10.02 2.07
C GLY A 190 15.68 10.40 3.43
N ASP A 191 16.19 9.79 4.49
CA ASP A 191 15.79 10.13 5.86
C ASP A 191 16.10 11.61 6.16
N ALA A 192 15.08 12.35 6.59
CA ALA A 192 15.19 13.76 7.00
C ALA A 192 15.53 13.92 8.49
N GLY A 193 15.64 12.83 9.23
CA GLY A 193 15.72 12.79 10.68
C GLY A 193 14.36 12.61 11.35
N GLY A 194 14.37 11.94 12.50
CA GLY A 194 13.15 11.59 13.26
C GLY A 194 12.41 10.38 12.74
N SER A 195 12.98 9.63 11.79
CA SER A 195 12.50 8.29 11.44
C SER A 195 12.66 7.32 12.62
N ARG A 196 11.85 6.26 12.66
CA ARG A 196 11.83 5.27 13.76
C ARG A 196 11.76 3.84 13.23
N GLY A 197 12.09 2.90 14.12
CA GLY A 197 12.09 1.48 13.79
C GLY A 197 13.15 1.13 12.76
N SER A 198 12.83 0.19 11.90
CA SER A 198 13.75 -0.30 10.86
C SER A 198 14.03 0.74 9.75
N LEU A 199 13.32 1.87 9.75
CA LEU A 199 13.40 2.89 8.70
C LEU A 199 14.36 4.06 9.02
N VAL A 200 15.03 4.02 10.17
CA VAL A 200 16.07 5.00 10.53
C VAL A 200 17.23 4.91 9.54
N GLY A 201 17.56 6.03 8.88
CA GLY A 201 18.59 6.07 7.84
C GLY A 201 18.18 5.40 6.53
N GLY A 202 16.89 5.04 6.40
CA GLY A 202 16.33 4.40 5.22
C GLY A 202 16.16 5.31 4.02
N VAL A 203 15.66 4.72 2.92
CA VAL A 203 15.24 5.44 1.71
C VAL A 203 13.93 4.90 1.19
N VAL A 204 13.14 5.78 0.57
CA VAL A 204 11.87 5.41 -0.06
C VAL A 204 11.88 5.88 -1.51
N TYR A 205 11.65 4.96 -2.45
CA TYR A 205 11.47 5.27 -3.87
C TYR A 205 9.98 5.37 -4.18
N ARG A 206 9.55 6.45 -4.81
CA ARG A 206 8.25 6.56 -5.46
C ARG A 206 8.45 6.36 -6.95
N VAL A 207 7.89 5.28 -7.49
CA VAL A 207 8.00 4.89 -8.91
C VAL A 207 6.66 4.42 -9.44
N TRP A 208 6.55 4.18 -10.73
CA TRP A 208 5.32 3.71 -11.36
C TRP A 208 4.10 4.54 -10.96
N THR A 209 4.24 5.87 -11.09
CA THR A 209 3.20 6.82 -10.72
C THR A 209 2.08 6.87 -11.76
N ALA A 210 0.85 7.12 -11.30
CA ALA A 210 -0.33 7.39 -12.13
C ALA A 210 -1.10 8.58 -11.54
N GLY A 211 -1.42 9.57 -12.35
CA GLY A 211 -2.13 10.78 -11.92
C GLY A 211 -1.34 11.70 -11.01
N GLY A 212 -2.05 12.48 -10.22
CA GLY A 212 -1.50 13.38 -9.21
C GLY A 212 -0.97 14.72 -9.75
N VAL A 213 -0.99 14.97 -11.05
CA VAL A 213 -0.45 16.21 -11.64
C VAL A 213 -1.43 17.36 -11.39
N ALA A 214 -0.89 18.49 -10.93
CA ALA A 214 -1.67 19.71 -10.71
C ALA A 214 -2.44 20.14 -11.96
N PRO A 215 -3.62 20.77 -11.83
CA PRO A 215 -4.21 21.57 -12.88
C PRO A 215 -3.22 22.63 -13.37
N ARG A 216 -3.32 23.02 -14.63
CA ARG A 216 -2.41 24.04 -15.19
C ARG A 216 -2.51 25.38 -14.50
N THR A 217 -3.70 25.74 -14.06
CA THR A 217 -4.02 27.00 -13.38
C THR A 217 -5.04 26.75 -12.29
N CYS A 218 -5.25 27.74 -11.44
CA CYS A 218 -6.30 27.75 -10.41
C CYS A 218 -7.65 28.28 -10.92
N GLU A 219 -7.87 28.31 -12.24
CA GLU A 219 -9.13 28.81 -12.80
C GLU A 219 -10.33 28.05 -12.24
N GLY A 220 -11.28 28.78 -11.67
CA GLY A 220 -12.48 28.20 -11.03
C GLY A 220 -12.24 27.50 -9.69
N VAL A 221 -11.01 27.47 -9.16
CA VAL A 221 -10.66 26.77 -7.91
C VAL A 221 -9.93 27.73 -6.95
N GLN A 222 -10.42 27.84 -5.72
CA GLN A 222 -9.75 28.55 -4.62
C GLN A 222 -9.64 27.64 -3.39
N GLY A 223 -8.51 27.73 -2.68
CA GLY A 223 -8.24 26.87 -1.53
C GLY A 223 -7.55 25.57 -1.91
N GLU A 224 -7.86 24.49 -1.22
CA GLU A 224 -7.21 23.19 -1.44
C GLU A 224 -7.87 22.41 -2.57
N VAL A 225 -7.03 21.72 -3.35
CA VAL A 225 -7.46 20.79 -4.39
C VAL A 225 -6.65 19.50 -4.28
N GLY A 226 -7.34 18.37 -4.16
CA GLY A 226 -6.76 17.03 -4.19
C GLY A 226 -6.88 16.43 -5.59
N VAL A 227 -5.76 16.00 -6.16
CA VAL A 227 -5.72 15.29 -7.44
C VAL A 227 -5.42 13.84 -7.20
N GLY A 228 -6.32 12.95 -7.64
CA GLY A 228 -6.17 11.51 -7.46
C GLY A 228 -4.84 11.01 -8.00
N TYR A 229 -4.13 10.20 -7.22
CA TYR A 229 -2.90 9.56 -7.64
C TYR A 229 -2.73 8.16 -7.05
N ALA A 230 -1.94 7.37 -7.74
CA ALA A 230 -1.40 6.12 -7.23
C ALA A 230 0.10 6.02 -7.56
N ALA A 231 0.86 5.31 -6.73
CA ALA A 231 2.27 5.08 -6.93
C ALA A 231 2.72 3.78 -6.25
N VAL A 232 3.78 3.17 -6.78
CA VAL A 232 4.49 2.10 -6.06
C VAL A 232 5.62 2.72 -5.26
N TYR A 233 5.67 2.36 -3.97
CA TYR A 233 6.73 2.74 -3.05
C TYR A 233 7.61 1.55 -2.69
N TRP A 234 8.91 1.69 -2.90
CA TRP A 234 9.92 0.72 -2.48
C TRP A 234 10.60 1.26 -1.23
N VAL A 235 10.35 0.61 -0.10
CA VAL A 235 10.80 1.07 1.22
C VAL A 235 12.00 0.24 1.64
N TYR A 236 13.16 0.90 1.79
CA TYR A 236 14.40 0.30 2.25
C TYR A 236 14.73 0.79 3.66
N GLY A 237 15.21 -0.10 4.48
CA GLY A 237 15.63 0.17 5.85
C GLY A 237 16.77 -0.73 6.29
N LYS A 238 17.19 -0.59 7.55
CA LYS A 238 18.24 -1.43 8.11
C LYS A 238 17.81 -2.89 8.09
N PRO A 239 18.71 -3.86 7.90
CA PRO A 239 18.45 -5.26 8.18
C PRO A 239 17.81 -5.39 9.57
N SER A 240 16.90 -6.34 9.75
CA SER A 240 16.52 -6.74 11.11
C SER A 240 17.80 -7.27 11.75
N GLY A 241 18.22 -6.71 12.88
CA GLY A 241 19.30 -7.32 13.64
C GLY A 241 18.91 -8.75 13.91
N ASP A 242 19.80 -9.69 13.68
CA ASP A 242 19.74 -10.94 14.40
C ASP A 242 19.76 -10.49 15.86
N ASP A 243 18.68 -10.75 16.61
CA ASP A 243 18.73 -10.64 18.05
C ASP A 243 19.89 -11.58 18.43
N ASP A 244 21.05 -10.97 18.72
CA ASP A 244 22.17 -11.66 19.32
C ASP A 244 21.61 -12.24 20.64
N ASP A 245 21.21 -13.50 20.60
CA ASP A 245 20.97 -14.30 21.78
C ASP A 245 22.32 -14.40 22.51
N ASP A 246 22.55 -13.49 23.49
CA ASP A 246 23.47 -13.66 24.59
C ASP A 246 22.74 -14.19 25.83
#